data_a1c5fccfe7c3fb53e0d6d20519cefa7b
#
_entry.id   a1c5fccfe7c3fb53e0d6d20519cefa7b
#
_cell.length_a   1.000
_cell.length_b   1.000
_cell.length_c   1.000
_cell.angle_alpha   90.00
_cell.angle_beta   90.00
_cell.angle_gamma   90.00
#
_symmetry.space_group_name_H-M   'P 1'
#
loop_
_entity.id
_entity.type
_entity.pdbx_description
1 polymer ?
#
loop_
_entity_poly.entity_id
_entity_poly.type
_entity_poly.pdbx_seq_one_letter_code
_entity_poly.pdbx_strand_id
1 'polypeptide(L)'
;MVEGKFLWAVLFGILSLFISSQLFAQADVLEKRQKLMKGQSAAAKAIKGAAEGKDYATVETKARDIMGTADKIVDHFPKGSTAGKTKAKAEIWEKSDDFSKGAKNLRKAASELADAAKSGDGAAVDVKVKALSAACKGCHEPFRAEKYSGE
;
A
#
# COMPACT_ATOMS: atom_id res chain seq x y z
N MET A 1 29.19 -6.30 47.54
CA MET A 1 29.40 -5.47 46.32
C MET A 1 29.27 -6.27 44.98
N VAL A 2 28.64 -7.43 44.98
CA VAL A 2 28.51 -8.29 43.78
C VAL A 2 27.12 -8.18 43.14
N GLU A 3 26.10 -7.80 43.92
CA GLU A 3 24.69 -7.78 43.43
C GLU A 3 24.39 -6.70 42.41
N GLY A 4 25.04 -5.54 42.45
CA GLY A 4 24.79 -4.44 41.52
C GLY A 4 25.22 -4.73 40.09
N LYS A 5 26.26 -5.54 39.86
CA LYS A 5 26.76 -5.88 38.54
C LYS A 5 25.86 -6.87 37.78
N PHE A 6 25.21 -7.75 38.53
CA PHE A 6 24.27 -8.74 37.93
C PHE A 6 22.96 -8.08 37.49
N LEU A 7 22.45 -7.13 38.25
CA LEU A 7 21.23 -6.38 37.89
C LEU A 7 21.43 -5.56 36.62
N TRP A 8 22.59 -4.92 36.46
CA TRP A 8 22.92 -4.15 35.25
C TRP A 8 23.03 -5.03 34.00
N ALA A 9 23.66 -6.20 34.14
CA ALA A 9 23.80 -7.15 33.01
C ALA A 9 22.44 -7.68 32.53
N VAL A 10 21.51 -7.96 33.45
CA VAL A 10 20.15 -8.41 33.14
C VAL A 10 19.34 -7.30 32.47
N LEU A 11 19.41 -6.06 32.95
CA LEU A 11 18.73 -4.90 32.38
C LEU A 11 19.23 -4.59 30.95
N PHE A 12 20.55 -4.67 30.71
CA PHE A 12 21.11 -4.49 29.35
C PHE A 12 20.70 -5.62 28.41
N GLY A 13 20.63 -6.86 28.88
CA GLY A 13 20.20 -8.00 28.07
C GLY A 13 18.72 -7.91 27.64
N ILE A 14 17.84 -7.50 28.54
CA ILE A 14 16.42 -7.32 28.27
C ILE A 14 16.20 -6.17 27.28
N LEU A 15 16.89 -5.04 27.45
CA LEU A 15 16.76 -3.89 26.56
C LEU A 15 17.21 -4.23 25.12
N SER A 16 18.26 -5.03 24.94
CA SER A 16 18.75 -5.47 23.63
C SER A 16 17.74 -6.36 22.88
N LEU A 17 17.02 -7.22 23.60
CA LEU A 17 15.98 -8.09 23.03
C LEU A 17 14.76 -7.29 22.53
N PHE A 18 14.36 -6.24 23.24
CA PHE A 18 13.24 -5.38 22.83
C PHE A 18 13.56 -4.57 21.56
N ILE A 19 14.78 -4.05 21.42
CA ILE A 19 15.19 -3.28 20.25
C ILE A 19 15.20 -4.17 18.99
N SER A 20 15.69 -5.39 19.10
CA SER A 20 15.74 -6.34 17.98
C SER A 20 14.34 -6.70 17.47
N SER A 21 13.38 -6.96 18.36
CA SER A 21 12.01 -7.33 17.98
C SER A 21 11.28 -6.20 17.25
N GLN A 22 11.52 -4.95 17.60
CA GLN A 22 10.93 -3.78 16.93
C GLN A 22 11.46 -3.60 15.50
N LEU A 23 12.75 -3.81 15.30
CA LEU A 23 13.37 -3.71 13.96
C LEU A 23 12.84 -4.79 13.00
N PHE A 24 12.69 -6.03 13.47
CA PHE A 24 12.10 -7.12 12.65
C PHE A 24 10.64 -6.85 12.30
N ALA A 25 9.84 -6.35 13.25
CA ALA A 25 8.45 -6.01 13.00
C ALA A 25 8.29 -4.89 11.95
N GLN A 26 9.18 -3.88 11.96
CA GLN A 26 9.16 -2.81 10.98
C GLN A 26 9.59 -3.27 9.59
N ALA A 27 10.57 -4.17 9.48
CA ALA A 27 11.01 -4.75 8.21
C ALA A 27 9.88 -5.56 7.55
N ASP A 28 9.16 -6.38 8.31
CA ASP A 28 8.01 -7.16 7.84
C ASP A 28 6.87 -6.27 7.33
N VAL A 29 6.55 -5.19 8.07
CA VAL A 29 5.54 -4.20 7.63
C VAL A 29 5.94 -3.55 6.32
N LEU A 30 7.20 -3.16 6.17
CA LEU A 30 7.71 -2.53 4.95
C LEU A 30 7.65 -3.48 3.75
N GLU A 31 8.04 -4.73 3.94
CA GLU A 31 7.97 -5.76 2.88
C GLU A 31 6.52 -6.01 2.43
N LYS A 32 5.61 -6.20 3.36
CA LYS A 32 4.16 -6.37 3.07
C LYS A 32 3.59 -5.18 2.30
N ARG A 33 3.92 -3.95 2.71
CA ARG A 33 3.54 -2.72 2.02
C ARG A 33 4.05 -2.69 0.59
N GLN A 34 5.34 -2.98 0.38
CA GLN A 34 5.95 -3.01 -0.94
C GLN A 34 5.34 -4.10 -1.83
N LYS A 35 5.09 -5.28 -1.28
CA LYS A 35 4.44 -6.40 -2.00
C LYS A 35 3.03 -6.02 -2.44
N LEU A 36 2.23 -5.40 -1.57
CA LEU A 36 0.89 -4.92 -1.90
C LEU A 36 0.93 -3.91 -3.03
N MET A 37 1.79 -2.88 -2.95
CA MET A 37 1.90 -1.85 -3.98
C MET A 37 2.42 -2.40 -5.33
N LYS A 38 3.37 -3.34 -5.31
CA LYS A 38 3.83 -4.05 -6.52
C LYS A 38 2.70 -4.86 -7.15
N GLY A 39 1.90 -5.55 -6.35
CA GLY A 39 0.73 -6.31 -6.83
C GLY A 39 -0.30 -5.41 -7.50
N GLN A 40 -0.65 -4.28 -6.88
CA GLN A 40 -1.56 -3.29 -7.48
C GLN A 40 -1.02 -2.72 -8.79
N SER A 41 0.29 -2.42 -8.85
CA SER A 41 0.93 -1.95 -10.08
C SER A 41 0.88 -2.99 -11.20
N ALA A 42 1.11 -4.26 -10.89
CA ALA A 42 1.02 -5.36 -11.85
C ALA A 42 -0.42 -5.54 -12.35
N ALA A 43 -1.41 -5.50 -11.46
CA ALA A 43 -2.82 -5.56 -11.82
C ALA A 43 -3.24 -4.39 -12.71
N ALA A 44 -2.82 -3.16 -12.40
CA ALA A 44 -3.11 -1.98 -13.22
C ALA A 44 -2.50 -2.07 -14.64
N LYS A 45 -1.29 -2.62 -14.77
CA LYS A 45 -0.68 -2.89 -16.10
C LYS A 45 -1.46 -3.94 -16.88
N ALA A 46 -1.88 -5.02 -16.21
CA ALA A 46 -2.71 -6.05 -16.85
C ALA A 46 -4.06 -5.51 -17.31
N ILE A 47 -4.70 -4.67 -16.48
CA ILE A 47 -5.95 -3.97 -16.86
C ILE A 47 -5.76 -3.17 -18.13
N LYS A 48 -4.68 -2.37 -18.23
CA LYS A 48 -4.42 -1.56 -19.42
C LYS A 48 -4.31 -2.41 -20.67
N GLY A 49 -3.48 -3.45 -20.66
CA GLY A 49 -3.31 -4.34 -21.83
C GLY A 49 -4.59 -5.11 -22.19
N ALA A 50 -5.33 -5.58 -21.19
CA ALA A 50 -6.59 -6.29 -21.38
C ALA A 50 -7.68 -5.37 -21.97
N ALA A 51 -7.77 -4.12 -21.52
CA ALA A 51 -8.71 -3.13 -22.04
C ALA A 51 -8.42 -2.80 -23.52
N GLU A 52 -7.15 -2.59 -23.88
CA GLU A 52 -6.70 -2.39 -25.27
C GLU A 52 -7.07 -3.60 -26.16
N GLY A 53 -6.95 -4.82 -25.63
CA GLY A 53 -7.33 -6.06 -26.30
C GLY A 53 -8.83 -6.41 -26.22
N LYS A 54 -9.65 -5.59 -25.54
CA LYS A 54 -11.07 -5.84 -25.26
C LYS A 54 -11.34 -7.14 -24.48
N ASP A 55 -10.36 -7.63 -23.73
CA ASP A 55 -10.51 -8.74 -22.79
C ASP A 55 -11.12 -8.24 -21.47
N TYR A 56 -12.41 -8.00 -21.48
CA TYR A 56 -13.11 -7.44 -20.33
C TYR A 56 -13.21 -8.41 -19.15
N ALA A 57 -13.12 -9.72 -19.39
CA ALA A 57 -13.06 -10.70 -18.32
C ALA A 57 -11.79 -10.54 -17.45
N THR A 58 -10.64 -10.35 -18.12
CA THR A 58 -9.38 -10.04 -17.42
C THR A 58 -9.45 -8.67 -16.74
N VAL A 59 -10.04 -7.64 -17.37
CA VAL A 59 -10.23 -6.32 -16.75
C VAL A 59 -11.05 -6.44 -15.47
N GLU A 60 -12.19 -7.13 -15.50
CA GLU A 60 -13.03 -7.37 -14.31
C GLU A 60 -12.25 -8.04 -13.20
N THR A 61 -11.57 -9.16 -13.50
CA THR A 61 -10.81 -9.94 -12.51
C THR A 61 -9.73 -9.08 -11.85
N LYS A 62 -8.93 -8.35 -12.64
CA LYS A 62 -7.85 -7.51 -12.11
C LYS A 62 -8.35 -6.27 -11.36
N ALA A 63 -9.48 -5.71 -11.76
CA ALA A 63 -10.12 -4.63 -11.01
C ALA A 63 -10.60 -5.13 -9.64
N ARG A 64 -11.19 -6.32 -9.54
CA ARG A 64 -11.55 -6.95 -8.26
C ARG A 64 -10.35 -7.26 -7.38
N ASP A 65 -9.21 -7.68 -7.95
CA ASP A 65 -7.95 -7.86 -7.23
C ASP A 65 -7.51 -6.54 -6.57
N ILE A 66 -7.55 -5.42 -7.30
CA ILE A 66 -7.23 -4.08 -6.77
C ILE A 66 -8.23 -3.69 -5.68
N MET A 67 -9.51 -3.91 -5.89
CA MET A 67 -10.56 -3.60 -4.91
C MET A 67 -10.29 -4.30 -3.57
N GLY A 68 -10.01 -5.61 -3.58
CA GLY A 68 -9.75 -6.40 -2.37
C GLY A 68 -8.44 -6.04 -1.68
N THR A 69 -7.45 -5.54 -2.42
CA THR A 69 -6.18 -5.07 -1.84
C THR A 69 -6.26 -3.63 -1.35
N ALA A 70 -7.13 -2.79 -1.92
CA ALA A 70 -7.33 -1.40 -1.50
C ALA A 70 -7.81 -1.31 -0.04
N ASP A 71 -8.68 -2.22 0.39
CA ASP A 71 -9.18 -2.29 1.77
C ASP A 71 -8.04 -2.54 2.80
N LYS A 72 -6.94 -3.14 2.37
CA LYS A 72 -5.78 -3.47 3.22
C LYS A 72 -4.71 -2.39 3.25
N ILE A 73 -4.82 -1.33 2.45
CA ILE A 73 -3.78 -0.31 2.35
C ILE A 73 -3.49 0.30 3.71
N VAL A 74 -4.52 0.77 4.42
CA VAL A 74 -4.35 1.50 5.69
C VAL A 74 -3.65 0.62 6.73
N ASP A 75 -3.99 -0.67 6.81
CA ASP A 75 -3.43 -1.63 7.77
C ASP A 75 -1.92 -1.85 7.57
N HIS A 76 -1.41 -1.59 6.36
CA HIS A 76 0.02 -1.72 6.04
C HIS A 76 0.82 -0.45 6.36
N PHE A 77 0.18 0.58 6.93
CA PHE A 77 0.81 1.84 7.34
C PHE A 77 0.56 2.16 8.83
N PRO A 78 0.88 1.23 9.75
CA PRO A 78 0.69 1.49 11.17
C PRO A 78 1.51 2.70 11.61
N LYS A 79 1.03 3.39 12.66
CA LYS A 79 1.70 4.57 13.20
C LYS A 79 3.15 4.26 13.59
N GLY A 80 4.09 5.13 13.20
CA GLY A 80 5.51 4.94 13.51
C GLY A 80 6.26 3.99 12.57
N SER A 81 5.64 3.43 11.52
CA SER A 81 6.32 2.55 10.55
C SER A 81 7.07 3.35 9.48
N THR A 82 7.97 4.22 9.91
CA THR A 82 8.74 5.14 9.04
C THR A 82 10.16 4.63 8.76
N ALA A 83 10.63 3.63 9.50
CA ALA A 83 11.99 3.11 9.37
C ALA A 83 12.18 2.28 8.09
N GLY A 84 13.44 2.22 7.63
CA GLY A 84 13.85 1.44 6.47
C GLY A 84 13.71 2.20 5.15
N LYS A 85 14.06 1.52 4.05
CA LYS A 85 14.06 2.09 2.70
C LYS A 85 12.65 2.19 2.14
N THR A 86 11.98 3.32 2.35
CA THR A 86 10.58 3.56 1.98
C THR A 86 10.41 4.84 1.17
N LYS A 87 9.33 4.89 0.38
CA LYS A 87 8.84 6.11 -0.28
C LYS A 87 7.60 6.70 0.41
N ALA A 88 7.20 6.14 1.54
CA ALA A 88 6.10 6.66 2.34
C ALA A 88 6.51 7.99 2.97
N LYS A 89 5.69 9.03 2.76
CA LYS A 89 5.89 10.36 3.35
C LYS A 89 5.24 10.43 4.73
N ALA A 90 5.72 11.32 5.60
CA ALA A 90 5.20 11.53 6.95
C ALA A 90 3.72 11.93 6.96
N GLU A 91 3.29 12.61 5.92
CA GLU A 91 1.91 13.06 5.70
C GLU A 91 0.87 11.93 5.77
N ILE A 92 1.28 10.67 5.54
CA ILE A 92 0.41 9.50 5.71
C ILE A 92 -0.15 9.42 7.14
N TRP A 93 0.68 9.71 8.14
CA TRP A 93 0.31 9.64 9.55
C TRP A 93 -0.19 10.97 10.12
N GLU A 94 0.22 12.08 9.53
CA GLU A 94 -0.24 13.43 9.88
C GLU A 94 -1.66 13.69 9.33
N LYS A 95 -1.96 13.18 8.13
CA LYS A 95 -3.24 13.34 7.43
C LYS A 95 -3.90 11.98 7.20
N SER A 96 -4.02 11.19 8.26
CA SER A 96 -4.49 9.80 8.19
C SER A 96 -5.89 9.64 7.58
N ASP A 97 -6.77 10.62 7.78
CA ASP A 97 -8.11 10.62 7.21
C ASP A 97 -8.08 10.81 5.69
N ASP A 98 -7.24 11.72 5.19
CA ASP A 98 -7.06 11.92 3.75
C ASP A 98 -6.39 10.69 3.10
N PHE A 99 -5.42 10.06 3.78
CA PHE A 99 -4.82 8.81 3.33
C PHE A 99 -5.86 7.69 3.24
N SER A 100 -6.68 7.52 4.28
CA SER A 100 -7.79 6.56 4.29
C SER A 100 -8.81 6.83 3.18
N LYS A 101 -9.15 8.10 2.94
CA LYS A 101 -10.01 8.52 1.85
C LYS A 101 -9.41 8.17 0.48
N GLY A 102 -8.09 8.32 0.31
CA GLY A 102 -7.39 7.89 -0.91
C GLY A 102 -7.54 6.40 -1.17
N ALA A 103 -7.40 5.54 -0.16
CA ALA A 103 -7.62 4.11 -0.26
C ALA A 103 -9.08 3.77 -0.64
N LYS A 104 -10.06 4.43 -0.02
CA LYS A 104 -11.49 4.27 -0.34
C LYS A 104 -11.81 4.69 -1.77
N ASN A 105 -11.21 5.79 -2.26
CA ASN A 105 -11.37 6.26 -3.63
C ASN A 105 -10.83 5.23 -4.64
N LEU A 106 -9.67 4.63 -4.36
CA LEU A 106 -9.11 3.55 -5.18
C LEU A 106 -10.05 2.36 -5.22
N ARG A 107 -10.57 1.92 -4.07
CA ARG A 107 -11.54 0.82 -3.98
C ARG A 107 -12.78 1.11 -4.83
N LYS A 108 -13.35 2.31 -4.71
CA LYS A 108 -14.52 2.73 -5.50
C LYS A 108 -14.23 2.70 -7.00
N ALA A 109 -13.13 3.29 -7.44
CA ALA A 109 -12.74 3.32 -8.85
C ALA A 109 -12.53 1.89 -9.41
N ALA A 110 -11.93 1.00 -8.63
CA ALA A 110 -11.75 -0.40 -9.01
C ALA A 110 -13.09 -1.15 -9.10
N SER A 111 -14.02 -0.93 -8.17
CA SER A 111 -15.37 -1.51 -8.22
C SER A 111 -16.12 -1.06 -9.46
N GLU A 112 -16.13 0.24 -9.74
CA GLU A 112 -16.83 0.81 -10.91
C GLU A 112 -16.23 0.29 -12.23
N LEU A 113 -14.90 0.07 -12.28
CA LEU A 113 -14.26 -0.54 -13.45
C LEU A 113 -14.67 -2.00 -13.61
N ALA A 114 -14.72 -2.77 -12.51
CA ALA A 114 -15.15 -4.16 -12.55
C ALA A 114 -16.60 -4.28 -13.08
N ASP A 115 -17.49 -3.39 -12.63
CA ASP A 115 -18.89 -3.38 -13.07
C ASP A 115 -19.01 -3.00 -14.55
N ALA A 116 -18.25 -2.01 -15.04
CA ALA A 116 -18.20 -1.64 -16.45
C ALA A 116 -17.67 -2.79 -17.32
N ALA A 117 -16.60 -3.47 -16.87
CA ALA A 117 -16.04 -4.62 -17.58
C ALA A 117 -17.03 -5.79 -17.65
N LYS A 118 -17.72 -6.07 -16.54
CA LYS A 118 -18.76 -7.10 -16.47
C LYS A 118 -19.92 -6.83 -17.43
N SER A 119 -20.30 -5.57 -17.67
CA SER A 119 -21.35 -5.20 -18.62
C SER A 119 -20.93 -5.32 -20.08
N GLY A 120 -19.63 -5.42 -20.36
CA GLY A 120 -19.09 -5.46 -21.74
C GLY A 120 -19.09 -4.10 -22.45
N ASP A 121 -19.42 -3.00 -21.76
CA ASP A 121 -19.41 -1.64 -22.33
C ASP A 121 -17.97 -1.10 -22.43
N GLY A 122 -17.39 -1.23 -23.63
CA GLY A 122 -16.02 -0.78 -23.88
C GLY A 122 -15.79 0.71 -23.64
N ALA A 123 -16.76 1.56 -23.97
CA ALA A 123 -16.65 3.00 -23.73
C ALA A 123 -16.63 3.32 -22.23
N ALA A 124 -17.48 2.65 -21.46
CA ALA A 124 -17.47 2.77 -20.02
C ALA A 124 -16.14 2.23 -19.42
N VAL A 125 -15.63 1.10 -19.91
CA VAL A 125 -14.32 0.55 -19.48
C VAL A 125 -13.20 1.56 -19.68
N ASP A 126 -13.10 2.20 -20.85
CA ASP A 126 -12.06 3.20 -21.14
C ASP A 126 -12.12 4.39 -20.17
N VAL A 127 -13.32 4.88 -19.85
CA VAL A 127 -13.51 5.95 -18.88
C VAL A 127 -13.08 5.50 -17.47
N LYS A 128 -13.46 4.27 -17.07
CA LYS A 128 -13.16 3.76 -15.72
C LYS A 128 -11.69 3.37 -15.54
N VAL A 129 -10.98 2.94 -16.58
CA VAL A 129 -9.52 2.76 -16.56
C VAL A 129 -8.80 4.08 -16.27
N LYS A 130 -9.24 5.17 -16.91
CA LYS A 130 -8.70 6.51 -16.62
C LYS A 130 -9.00 6.95 -15.17
N ALA A 131 -10.22 6.69 -14.69
CA ALA A 131 -10.61 7.00 -13.31
C ALA A 131 -9.78 6.21 -12.28
N LEU A 132 -9.52 4.92 -12.53
CA LEU A 132 -8.64 4.10 -11.69
C LEU A 132 -7.22 4.67 -11.64
N SER A 133 -6.66 5.05 -12.79
CA SER A 133 -5.34 5.68 -12.86
C SER A 133 -5.29 7.01 -12.08
N ALA A 134 -6.35 7.83 -12.19
CA ALA A 134 -6.46 9.08 -11.44
C ALA A 134 -6.53 8.84 -9.92
N ALA A 135 -7.24 7.81 -9.47
CA ALA A 135 -7.29 7.44 -8.05
C ALA A 135 -5.90 7.01 -7.51
N CYS A 136 -5.13 6.23 -8.28
CA CYS A 136 -3.75 5.88 -7.92
C CYS A 136 -2.88 7.13 -7.79
N LYS A 137 -2.93 8.03 -8.79
CA LYS A 137 -2.15 9.26 -8.81
C LYS A 137 -2.52 10.20 -7.67
N GLY A 138 -3.80 10.43 -7.43
CA GLY A 138 -4.29 11.34 -6.40
C GLY A 138 -3.91 10.94 -4.97
N CYS A 139 -3.72 9.62 -4.72
CA CYS A 139 -3.16 9.13 -3.46
C CYS A 139 -1.62 9.26 -3.44
N HIS A 140 -0.93 8.92 -4.52
CA HIS A 140 0.52 8.93 -4.56
C HIS A 140 1.13 10.34 -4.51
N GLU A 141 0.52 11.35 -5.10
CA GLU A 141 1.04 12.72 -5.10
C GLU A 141 1.29 13.27 -3.68
N PRO A 142 0.32 13.26 -2.76
CA PRO A 142 0.55 13.76 -1.40
C PRO A 142 1.33 12.79 -0.50
N PHE A 143 1.27 11.48 -0.72
CA PHE A 143 1.71 10.47 0.26
C PHE A 143 2.94 9.66 -0.15
N ARG A 144 3.44 9.78 -1.39
CA ARG A 144 4.59 9.02 -1.89
C ARG A 144 5.69 9.96 -2.39
N ALA A 145 6.89 9.80 -1.87
CA ALA A 145 8.09 10.51 -2.35
C ALA A 145 8.59 9.93 -3.68
N GLU A 146 9.31 10.74 -4.45
CA GLU A 146 9.98 10.31 -5.69
C GLU A 146 11.17 9.39 -5.38
N LYS A 147 11.97 9.75 -4.37
CA LYS A 147 13.14 9.00 -3.91
C LYS A 147 12.83 8.19 -2.65
N TYR A 148 13.64 7.19 -2.38
CA TYR A 148 13.61 6.48 -1.10
C TYR A 148 14.18 7.35 0.02
N SER A 149 13.75 7.08 1.26
CA SER A 149 14.36 7.66 2.46
C SER A 149 15.86 7.32 2.52
N GLY A 150 16.69 8.34 2.74
CA GLY A 150 18.14 8.18 2.83
C GLY A 150 18.91 8.22 1.49
N GLU A 151 18.27 8.61 0.39
CA GLU A 151 18.93 8.89 -0.90
C GLU A 151 19.13 10.39 -1.11
#